data_33fe1bfbc7728475ef70c3154b768acc
#
_entry.id   33fe1bfbc7728475ef70c3154b768acc
#
_cell.length_a   1.000
_cell.length_b   1.000
_cell.length_c   1.000
_cell.angle_alpha   90.00
_cell.angle_beta   90.00
_cell.angle_gamma   90.00
#
_symmetry.space_group_name_H-M   'P 1'
#
loop_
_entity.id
_entity.type
_entity.pdbx_description
1 polymer ?
#
loop_
_entity_poly.entity_id
_entity_poly.type
_entity_poly.pdbx_seq_one_letter_code
_entity_poly.pdbx_strand_id
1 'polypeptide(L)'
;RQRQMCIRDRSDTATAVAAAMPRHQRAAILEGAATLLHARSEDVAALIVAEAGKTIRQARKEVARAVNTLRLSAAEATRNAGEVVPFDSFPGGENRIGWFSREPLGLIVAITPYNDALNLVAHKIGPAVAGGNAVILKPSQQTPLTAQLLVDLFEEAGLPAGVITVVRGNRDVTQ
;
A
#
# COMPACT_ATOMS: atom_id res chain seq x y z
N ARG A 1 -15.61 -7.17 -21.73
CA ARG A 1 -16.67 -7.26 -20.70
C ARG A 1 -16.39 -8.35 -19.64
N GLN A 2 -16.04 -9.59 -20.02
CA GLN A 2 -15.73 -10.66 -19.06
C GLN A 2 -14.53 -10.35 -18.15
N ARG A 3 -13.42 -9.78 -18.67
CA ARG A 3 -12.25 -9.38 -17.85
C ARG A 3 -12.59 -8.26 -16.85
N GLN A 4 -13.45 -7.32 -17.21
CA GLN A 4 -13.89 -6.25 -16.31
C GLN A 4 -14.78 -6.80 -15.18
N MET A 5 -15.63 -7.78 -15.47
CA MET A 5 -16.46 -8.46 -14.46
C MET A 5 -15.58 -9.21 -13.44
N CYS A 6 -14.56 -9.97 -13.90
CA CYS A 6 -13.65 -10.68 -13.02
C CYS A 6 -12.81 -9.75 -12.10
N ILE A 7 -12.45 -8.54 -12.57
CA ILE A 7 -11.74 -7.55 -11.73
C ILE A 7 -12.69 -7.00 -10.67
N ARG A 8 -13.94 -6.71 -11.02
CA ARG A 8 -14.94 -6.18 -10.10
C ARG A 8 -15.28 -7.18 -8.98
N ASP A 9 -15.59 -8.42 -9.32
CA ASP A 9 -15.91 -9.47 -8.34
C ASP A 9 -14.75 -9.78 -7.39
N ARG A 10 -13.50 -9.77 -7.91
CA ARG A 10 -12.30 -9.88 -7.08
C ARG A 10 -12.10 -8.68 -6.17
N SER A 11 -12.42 -7.49 -6.65
CA SER A 11 -12.28 -6.24 -5.87
C SER A 11 -13.21 -6.21 -4.66
N ASP A 12 -14.45 -6.66 -4.82
CA ASP A 12 -15.44 -6.68 -3.74
C ASP A 12 -15.03 -7.66 -2.63
N THR A 13 -14.59 -8.87 -3.01
CA THR A 13 -14.05 -9.87 -2.07
C THR A 13 -12.78 -9.36 -1.38
N ALA A 14 -11.84 -8.79 -2.14
CA ALA A 14 -10.58 -8.25 -1.62
C ALA A 14 -10.83 -7.09 -0.64
N THR A 15 -11.79 -6.24 -0.91
CA THR A 15 -12.18 -5.12 -0.04
C THR A 15 -12.71 -5.61 1.30
N ALA A 16 -13.58 -6.62 1.30
CA ALA A 16 -14.09 -7.22 2.52
C ALA A 16 -12.97 -7.87 3.35
N VAL A 17 -12.05 -8.61 2.70
CA VAL A 17 -10.91 -9.23 3.35
C VAL A 17 -9.98 -8.17 3.95
N ALA A 18 -9.66 -7.11 3.22
CA ALA A 18 -8.79 -6.04 3.69
C ALA A 18 -9.38 -5.30 4.89
N ALA A 19 -10.67 -4.97 4.83
CA ALA A 19 -11.39 -4.27 5.91
C ALA A 19 -11.50 -5.11 7.18
N ALA A 20 -11.63 -6.45 7.03
CA ALA A 20 -11.74 -7.36 8.16
C ALA A 20 -10.41 -7.60 8.90
N MET A 21 -9.25 -7.27 8.29
CA MET A 21 -7.95 -7.46 8.93
C MET A 21 -7.78 -6.51 10.13
N PRO A 22 -7.48 -7.02 11.34
CA PRO A 22 -7.19 -6.20 12.50
C PRO A 22 -5.96 -5.31 12.28
N ARG A 23 -5.90 -4.16 12.95
CA ARG A 23 -4.79 -3.19 12.83
C ARG A 23 -3.41 -3.80 13.12
N HIS A 24 -3.31 -4.64 14.16
CA HIS A 24 -2.06 -5.31 14.51
C HIS A 24 -1.57 -6.28 13.42
N GLN A 25 -2.48 -6.97 12.74
CA GLN A 25 -2.14 -7.87 11.63
C GLN A 25 -1.64 -7.07 10.43
N ARG A 26 -2.32 -5.96 10.07
CA ARG A 26 -1.87 -5.06 9.00
C ARG A 26 -0.48 -4.48 9.29
N ALA A 27 -0.25 -4.07 10.54
CA ALA A 27 1.07 -3.58 10.97
C ALA A 27 2.15 -4.67 10.86
N ALA A 28 1.85 -5.90 11.29
CA ALA A 28 2.78 -7.02 11.20
C ALA A 28 3.14 -7.37 9.74
N ILE A 29 2.16 -7.35 8.83
CA ILE A 29 2.38 -7.57 7.40
C ILE A 29 3.29 -6.48 6.81
N LEU A 30 3.03 -5.21 7.13
CA LEU A 30 3.83 -4.08 6.66
C LEU A 30 5.28 -4.15 7.17
N GLU A 31 5.48 -4.49 8.44
CA GLU A 31 6.82 -4.67 9.02
C GLU A 31 7.52 -5.90 8.43
N GLY A 32 6.79 -7.00 8.21
CA GLY A 32 7.30 -8.20 7.54
C GLY A 32 7.76 -7.88 6.12
N ALA A 33 6.96 -7.19 5.33
CA ALA A 33 7.33 -6.76 3.97
C ALA A 33 8.55 -5.82 3.98
N ALA A 34 8.65 -4.90 4.94
CA ALA A 34 9.82 -4.04 5.12
C ALA A 34 11.08 -4.84 5.45
N THR A 35 10.95 -5.87 6.30
CA THR A 35 12.05 -6.75 6.69
C THR A 35 12.54 -7.59 5.50
N LEU A 36 11.63 -8.19 4.74
CA LEU A 36 11.95 -8.96 3.53
C LEU A 36 12.60 -8.07 2.46
N LEU A 37 12.07 -6.86 2.26
CA LEU A 37 12.65 -5.88 1.33
C LEU A 37 14.07 -5.49 1.74
N HIS A 38 14.30 -5.26 3.04
CA HIS A 38 15.63 -4.94 3.55
C HIS A 38 16.62 -6.09 3.37
N ALA A 39 16.19 -7.32 3.66
CA ALA A 39 17.03 -8.51 3.49
C ALA A 39 17.45 -8.74 2.03
N ARG A 40 16.61 -8.35 1.05
CA ARG A 40 16.86 -8.49 -0.39
C ARG A 40 17.29 -7.17 -1.05
N SER A 41 17.82 -6.22 -0.28
CA SER A 41 18.10 -4.84 -0.74
C SER A 41 19.01 -4.78 -1.97
N GLU A 42 20.04 -5.62 -2.06
CA GLU A 42 20.97 -5.63 -3.20
C GLU A 42 20.31 -6.17 -4.47
N ASP A 43 19.54 -7.27 -4.37
CA ASP A 43 18.84 -7.85 -5.51
C ASP A 43 17.78 -6.89 -6.06
N VAL A 44 17.04 -6.22 -5.15
CA VAL A 44 16.05 -5.22 -5.52
C VAL A 44 16.72 -3.98 -6.12
N ALA A 45 17.86 -3.54 -5.59
CA ALA A 45 18.63 -2.43 -6.18
C ALA A 45 19.13 -2.77 -7.58
N ALA A 46 19.61 -4.01 -7.80
CA ALA A 46 20.00 -4.48 -9.12
C ALA A 46 18.83 -4.51 -10.11
N LEU A 47 17.64 -4.94 -9.66
CA LEU A 47 16.43 -4.89 -10.48
C LEU A 47 16.04 -3.46 -10.87
N ILE A 48 16.10 -2.51 -9.94
CA ILE A 48 15.85 -1.09 -10.23
C ILE A 48 16.84 -0.54 -11.25
N VAL A 49 18.13 -0.91 -11.16
CA VAL A 49 19.14 -0.52 -12.17
C VAL A 49 18.77 -1.07 -13.54
N ALA A 50 18.40 -2.35 -13.61
CA ALA A 50 18.08 -3.02 -14.88
C ALA A 50 16.80 -2.45 -15.53
N GLU A 51 15.78 -2.12 -14.73
CA GLU A 51 14.47 -1.72 -15.21
C GLU A 51 14.35 -0.21 -15.44
N ALA A 52 14.92 0.61 -14.55
CA ALA A 52 14.79 2.07 -14.56
C ALA A 52 16.05 2.80 -15.05
N GLY A 53 17.16 2.11 -15.31
CA GLY A 53 18.42 2.72 -15.76
C GLY A 53 19.10 3.63 -14.71
N LYS A 54 18.77 3.46 -13.42
CA LYS A 54 19.37 4.23 -12.33
C LYS A 54 20.79 3.76 -12.01
N THR A 55 21.57 4.64 -11.38
CA THR A 55 22.84 4.20 -10.79
C THR A 55 22.56 3.31 -9.58
N ILE A 56 23.45 2.34 -9.30
CA ILE A 56 23.29 1.45 -8.13
C ILE A 56 23.21 2.22 -6.81
N ARG A 57 23.91 3.33 -6.70
CA ARG A 57 23.86 4.20 -5.52
C ARG A 57 22.48 4.84 -5.32
N GLN A 58 21.84 5.26 -6.42
CA GLN A 58 20.46 5.79 -6.36
C GLN A 58 19.44 4.69 -6.05
N ALA A 59 19.62 3.51 -6.66
CA ALA A 59 18.75 2.36 -6.42
C ALA A 59 18.79 1.90 -4.95
N ARG A 60 19.98 1.78 -4.34
CA ARG A 60 20.13 1.47 -2.91
C ARG A 60 19.45 2.50 -2.00
N LYS A 61 19.55 3.79 -2.32
CA LYS A 61 18.84 4.85 -1.58
C LYS A 61 17.32 4.72 -1.73
N GLU A 62 16.84 4.36 -2.90
CA GLU A 62 15.41 4.16 -3.14
C GLU A 62 14.89 2.98 -2.32
N VAL A 63 15.60 1.84 -2.28
CA VAL A 63 15.24 0.69 -1.45
C VAL A 63 15.17 1.08 0.03
N ALA A 64 16.18 1.78 0.55
CA ALA A 64 16.18 2.23 1.94
C ALA A 64 14.99 3.15 2.27
N ARG A 65 14.61 4.04 1.35
CA ARG A 65 13.42 4.89 1.49
C ARG A 65 12.13 4.08 1.50
N ALA A 66 12.00 3.09 0.61
CA ALA A 66 10.84 2.22 0.55
C ALA A 66 10.66 1.40 1.83
N VAL A 67 11.76 0.83 2.37
CA VAL A 67 11.75 0.16 3.69
C VAL A 67 11.22 1.09 4.77
N ASN A 68 11.74 2.32 4.84
CA ASN A 68 11.28 3.30 5.83
C ASN A 68 9.81 3.68 5.64
N THR A 69 9.35 3.84 4.39
CA THR A 69 7.94 4.12 4.07
C THR A 69 7.01 3.02 4.59
N LEU A 70 7.39 1.75 4.43
CA LEU A 70 6.60 0.62 4.93
C LEU A 70 6.56 0.57 6.45
N ARG A 71 7.68 0.83 7.14
CA ARG A 71 7.74 0.90 8.60
C ARG A 71 6.90 2.04 9.17
N LEU A 72 6.95 3.21 8.56
CA LEU A 72 6.08 4.33 8.94
C LEU A 72 4.59 3.97 8.73
N SER A 73 4.25 3.28 7.64
CA SER A 73 2.90 2.80 7.40
C SER A 73 2.46 1.77 8.45
N ALA A 74 3.36 0.88 8.88
CA ALA A 74 3.10 -0.08 9.96
C ALA A 74 2.80 0.63 11.29
N ALA A 75 3.58 1.65 11.64
CA ALA A 75 3.36 2.45 12.84
C ALA A 75 2.00 3.17 12.80
N GLU A 76 1.64 3.77 11.65
CA GLU A 76 0.35 4.45 11.48
C GLU A 76 -0.85 3.48 11.52
N ALA A 77 -0.70 2.22 11.10
CA ALA A 77 -1.77 1.24 11.14
C ALA A 77 -2.34 1.04 12.55
N THR A 78 -1.51 1.17 13.59
CA THR A 78 -1.92 1.00 14.99
C THR A 78 -2.26 2.31 15.70
N ARG A 79 -1.68 3.43 15.27
CA ARG A 79 -1.81 4.72 15.93
C ARG A 79 -3.10 5.47 15.56
N ASN A 80 -3.46 5.48 14.32
CA ASN A 80 -4.48 6.38 13.77
C ASN A 80 -5.90 5.79 13.88
N ALA A 81 -6.48 5.79 15.09
CA ALA A 81 -7.78 5.19 15.37
C ALA A 81 -8.96 6.16 15.26
N GLY A 82 -8.77 7.44 15.54
CA GLY A 82 -9.79 8.47 15.66
C GLY A 82 -9.49 9.38 16.84
N GLU A 83 -10.42 10.27 17.16
CA GLU A 83 -10.25 11.28 18.22
C GLU A 83 -11.55 11.48 18.99
N VAL A 84 -11.43 11.91 20.25
CA VAL A 84 -12.54 12.42 21.05
C VAL A 84 -12.74 13.89 20.71
N VAL A 85 -13.98 14.30 20.47
CA VAL A 85 -14.36 15.67 20.14
C VAL A 85 -14.67 16.42 21.44
N PRO A 86 -13.94 17.50 21.79
CA PRO A 86 -14.18 18.29 23.00
C PRO A 86 -15.36 19.24 22.80
N PHE A 87 -16.60 18.77 23.00
CA PHE A 87 -17.79 19.56 22.80
C PHE A 87 -17.94 20.71 23.79
N ASP A 88 -17.31 20.60 24.96
CA ASP A 88 -17.27 21.64 26.01
C ASP A 88 -16.35 22.82 25.66
N SER A 89 -15.73 22.79 24.50
CA SER A 89 -14.93 23.93 24.00
C SER A 89 -15.79 25.11 23.51
N PHE A 90 -17.11 24.99 23.48
CA PHE A 90 -18.01 26.11 23.21
C PHE A 90 -19.26 26.09 24.13
N PRO A 91 -19.88 27.25 24.43
CA PRO A 91 -21.06 27.34 25.31
C PRO A 91 -22.23 26.53 24.77
N GLY A 92 -22.84 25.68 25.61
CA GLY A 92 -23.95 24.79 25.26
C GLY A 92 -23.52 23.39 24.80
N GLY A 93 -22.23 23.10 24.79
CA GLY A 93 -21.67 21.79 24.48
C GLY A 93 -21.32 20.91 25.68
N GLU A 94 -21.44 21.43 26.91
CA GLU A 94 -20.88 20.87 28.15
C GLU A 94 -21.34 19.45 28.51
N ASN A 95 -22.53 19.07 28.11
CA ASN A 95 -23.10 17.73 28.39
C ASN A 95 -23.08 16.79 27.19
N ARG A 96 -22.26 17.07 26.19
CA ARG A 96 -22.14 16.26 24.97
C ARG A 96 -20.82 15.48 25.00
N ILE A 97 -20.92 14.22 24.55
CA ILE A 97 -19.77 13.36 24.32
C ILE A 97 -19.80 12.93 22.86
N GLY A 98 -18.69 13.04 22.18
CA GLY A 98 -18.58 12.60 20.80
C GLY A 98 -17.17 12.15 20.45
N TRP A 99 -17.09 11.29 19.47
CA TRP A 99 -15.83 10.82 18.88
C TRP A 99 -16.05 10.50 17.40
N PHE A 100 -14.98 10.42 16.66
CA PHE A 100 -14.99 9.83 15.34
C PHE A 100 -13.95 8.71 15.22
N SER A 101 -14.24 7.72 14.40
CA SER A 101 -13.31 6.66 14.00
C SER A 101 -12.93 6.82 12.53
N ARG A 102 -11.78 6.26 12.16
CA ARG A 102 -11.33 6.20 10.76
C ARG A 102 -11.68 4.83 10.18
N GLU A 103 -12.41 4.85 9.08
CA GLU A 103 -12.85 3.66 8.37
C GLU A 103 -12.10 3.50 7.05
N PRO A 104 -11.92 2.26 6.54
CA PRO A 104 -11.37 2.04 5.20
C PRO A 104 -12.19 2.72 4.12
N LEU A 105 -11.53 3.28 3.10
CA LEU A 105 -12.20 3.80 1.90
C LEU A 105 -12.75 2.67 1.01
N GLY A 106 -12.22 1.46 1.17
CA GLY A 106 -12.59 0.27 0.41
C GLY A 106 -11.54 -0.07 -0.66
N LEU A 107 -11.78 0.30 -1.90
CA LEU A 107 -10.90 0.02 -3.02
C LEU A 107 -10.11 1.27 -3.44
N ILE A 108 -8.78 1.15 -3.47
CA ILE A 108 -7.85 2.20 -3.89
C ILE A 108 -7.29 1.86 -5.28
N VAL A 109 -7.35 2.79 -6.21
CA VAL A 109 -6.62 2.69 -7.48
C VAL A 109 -5.30 3.44 -7.36
N ALA A 110 -4.20 2.70 -7.42
CA ALA A 110 -2.84 3.22 -7.31
C ALA A 110 -2.16 3.23 -8.68
N ILE A 111 -1.95 4.40 -9.26
CA ILE A 111 -1.21 4.59 -10.50
C ILE A 111 0.15 5.19 -10.15
N THR A 112 1.24 4.54 -10.60
CA THR A 112 2.60 4.96 -10.23
C THR A 112 3.48 5.23 -11.45
N PRO A 113 4.35 6.25 -11.37
CA PRO A 113 5.29 6.58 -12.42
C PRO A 113 6.55 5.68 -12.36
N TYR A 114 7.47 5.87 -13.29
CA TYR A 114 8.69 5.08 -13.44
C TYR A 114 9.92 5.62 -12.68
N ASN A 115 9.93 6.90 -12.33
CA ASN A 115 11.13 7.58 -11.83
C ASN A 115 11.62 7.10 -10.46
N ASP A 116 10.71 6.67 -9.57
CA ASP A 116 11.01 6.00 -8.29
C ASP A 116 10.11 4.75 -8.18
N ALA A 117 10.44 3.75 -9.00
CA ALA A 117 9.59 2.60 -9.32
C ALA A 117 9.20 1.75 -8.10
N LEU A 118 10.06 1.69 -7.09
CA LEU A 118 9.81 0.99 -5.84
C LEU A 118 9.15 1.90 -4.80
N ASN A 119 9.79 3.05 -4.54
CA ASN A 119 9.38 3.90 -3.41
C ASN A 119 8.02 4.56 -3.64
N LEU A 120 7.69 4.97 -4.88
CA LEU A 120 6.36 5.52 -5.17
C LEU A 120 5.25 4.47 -5.14
N VAL A 121 5.56 3.21 -5.41
CA VAL A 121 4.64 2.11 -5.15
C VAL A 121 4.44 1.94 -3.65
N ALA A 122 5.50 1.89 -2.85
CA ALA A 122 5.42 1.80 -1.39
C ALA A 122 4.60 2.95 -0.78
N HIS A 123 4.74 4.19 -1.28
CA HIS A 123 3.94 5.35 -0.86
C HIS A 123 2.44 5.22 -1.15
N LYS A 124 2.04 4.36 -2.08
CA LYS A 124 0.62 4.12 -2.40
C LYS A 124 0.07 2.91 -1.64
N ILE A 125 0.75 1.76 -1.75
CA ILE A 125 0.23 0.52 -1.18
C ILE A 125 0.43 0.43 0.34
N GLY A 126 1.51 1.00 0.88
CA GLY A 126 1.77 1.00 2.32
C GLY A 126 0.64 1.63 3.14
N PRO A 127 0.32 2.92 2.92
CA PRO A 127 -0.79 3.59 3.61
C PRO A 127 -2.16 2.97 3.30
N ALA A 128 -2.37 2.44 2.08
CA ALA A 128 -3.63 1.79 1.71
C ALA A 128 -3.86 0.52 2.55
N VAL A 129 -2.85 -0.35 2.66
CA VAL A 129 -2.89 -1.56 3.52
C VAL A 129 -3.01 -1.18 4.99
N ALA A 130 -2.27 -0.18 5.46
CA ALA A 130 -2.37 0.33 6.83
C ALA A 130 -3.81 0.76 7.18
N GLY A 131 -4.49 1.43 6.22
CA GLY A 131 -5.87 1.86 6.35
C GLY A 131 -6.92 0.75 6.17
N GLY A 132 -6.54 -0.49 5.84
CA GLY A 132 -7.46 -1.61 5.64
C GLY A 132 -8.15 -1.59 4.27
N ASN A 133 -7.50 -1.05 3.24
CA ASN A 133 -8.04 -0.97 1.89
C ASN A 133 -7.46 -2.04 0.98
N ALA A 134 -8.25 -2.50 0.01
CA ALA A 134 -7.77 -3.23 -1.14
C ALA A 134 -7.20 -2.28 -2.20
N VAL A 135 -6.27 -2.77 -3.04
CA VAL A 135 -5.57 -1.94 -4.02
C VAL A 135 -5.56 -2.58 -5.40
N ILE A 136 -5.94 -1.81 -6.41
CA ILE A 136 -5.58 -2.09 -7.80
C ILE A 136 -4.36 -1.24 -8.13
N LEU A 137 -3.21 -1.89 -8.29
CA LEU A 137 -1.95 -1.24 -8.62
C LEU A 137 -1.70 -1.28 -10.13
N LYS A 138 -1.60 -0.12 -10.76
CA LYS A 138 -1.15 0.03 -12.14
C LYS A 138 0.22 0.69 -12.17
N PRO A 139 1.31 -0.08 -12.23
CA PRO A 139 2.65 0.48 -12.36
C PRO A 139 2.87 1.04 -13.77
N SER A 140 3.93 1.85 -13.91
CA SER A 140 4.44 2.24 -15.22
C SER A 140 4.77 1.01 -16.07
N GLN A 141 4.57 1.11 -17.38
CA GLN A 141 4.99 0.08 -18.32
C GLN A 141 6.51 -0.09 -18.38
N GLN A 142 7.26 0.94 -18.02
CA GLN A 142 8.71 0.94 -18.04
C GLN A 142 9.31 0.19 -16.85
N THR A 143 8.57 0.07 -15.73
CA THR A 143 9.09 -0.48 -14.47
C THR A 143 8.06 -1.38 -13.77
N PRO A 144 7.48 -2.39 -14.46
CA PRO A 144 6.46 -3.24 -13.89
C PRO A 144 7.00 -4.32 -12.93
N LEU A 145 8.26 -4.75 -13.10
CA LEU A 145 8.84 -5.87 -12.33
C LEU A 145 9.15 -5.46 -10.90
N THR A 146 9.72 -4.27 -10.70
CA THR A 146 9.97 -3.70 -9.37
C THR A 146 8.69 -3.58 -8.56
N ALA A 147 7.60 -3.13 -9.19
CA ALA A 147 6.29 -3.04 -8.55
C ALA A 147 5.71 -4.42 -8.19
N GLN A 148 5.83 -5.39 -9.10
CA GLN A 148 5.38 -6.77 -8.84
C GLN A 148 6.15 -7.40 -7.69
N LEU A 149 7.49 -7.27 -7.69
CA LEU A 149 8.33 -7.79 -6.62
C LEU A 149 7.89 -7.27 -5.25
N LEU A 150 7.56 -5.99 -5.14
CA LEU A 150 7.08 -5.45 -3.87
C LEU A 150 5.75 -6.09 -3.43
N VAL A 151 4.83 -6.35 -4.37
CA VAL A 151 3.56 -7.05 -4.06
C VAL A 151 3.82 -8.48 -3.63
N ASP A 152 4.73 -9.19 -4.29
CA ASP A 152 5.12 -10.55 -3.92
C ASP A 152 5.69 -10.60 -2.48
N LEU A 153 6.47 -9.58 -2.07
CA LEU A 153 6.95 -9.44 -0.70
C LEU A 153 5.83 -9.20 0.33
N PHE A 154 4.77 -8.49 -0.05
CA PHE A 154 3.59 -8.35 0.80
C PHE A 154 2.85 -9.68 0.99
N GLU A 155 2.69 -10.47 -0.08
CA GLU A 155 2.07 -11.79 -0.01
C GLU A 155 2.93 -12.76 0.82
N GLU A 156 4.26 -12.74 0.66
CA GLU A 156 5.20 -13.50 1.49
C GLU A 156 5.15 -13.10 2.96
N ALA A 157 4.90 -11.82 3.25
CA ALA A 157 4.69 -11.31 4.60
C ALA A 157 3.30 -11.65 5.19
N GLY A 158 2.45 -12.36 4.45
CA GLY A 158 1.14 -12.83 4.89
C GLY A 158 -0.04 -11.96 4.50
N LEU A 159 0.12 -11.02 3.56
CA LEU A 159 -1.03 -10.32 2.98
C LEU A 159 -1.88 -11.31 2.19
N PRO A 160 -3.20 -11.43 2.45
CA PRO A 160 -4.05 -12.32 1.68
C PRO A 160 -4.00 -12.01 0.18
N ALA A 161 -3.89 -13.05 -0.64
CA ALA A 161 -3.81 -12.91 -2.08
C ALA A 161 -5.01 -12.14 -2.63
N GLY A 162 -4.76 -11.23 -3.56
CA GLY A 162 -5.78 -10.40 -4.20
C GLY A 162 -6.10 -9.10 -3.48
N VAL A 163 -5.66 -8.87 -2.24
CA VAL A 163 -5.79 -7.56 -1.56
C VAL A 163 -5.02 -6.48 -2.33
N ILE A 164 -3.88 -6.81 -2.90
CA ILE A 164 -3.21 -5.97 -3.91
C ILE A 164 -3.25 -6.72 -5.24
N THR A 165 -3.88 -6.14 -6.25
CA THR A 165 -3.94 -6.69 -7.60
C THR A 165 -3.14 -5.81 -8.55
N VAL A 166 -2.12 -6.38 -9.21
CA VAL A 166 -1.31 -5.67 -10.21
C VAL A 166 -1.96 -5.78 -11.57
N VAL A 167 -2.27 -4.64 -12.19
CA VAL A 167 -2.80 -4.56 -13.55
C VAL A 167 -1.72 -3.99 -14.47
N ARG A 168 -1.28 -4.78 -15.44
CA ARG A 168 -0.30 -4.39 -16.45
C ARG A 168 -1.02 -4.02 -17.74
N GLY A 169 -0.55 -3.01 -18.42
CA GLY A 169 -1.10 -2.59 -19.70
C GLY A 169 -0.74 -1.15 -20.07
N ASN A 170 -1.04 -0.82 -21.32
CA ASN A 170 -0.88 0.51 -21.88
C ASN A 170 -1.99 1.47 -21.39
N ARG A 171 -2.05 2.65 -21.99
CA ARG A 171 -3.02 3.70 -21.66
C ARG A 171 -4.48 3.25 -21.83
N ASP A 172 -4.74 2.34 -22.75
CA ASP A 172 -6.09 1.82 -23.06
C ASP A 172 -6.67 0.95 -21.95
N VAL A 173 -5.84 0.46 -21.03
CA VAL A 173 -6.28 -0.32 -19.86
C VAL A 173 -6.78 0.59 -18.72
N THR A 174 -6.52 1.89 -18.80
CA THR A 174 -6.88 2.88 -17.78
C THR A 174 -8.04 3.80 -18.19
N GLN A 175 -8.55 3.63 -19.39
CA GLN A 175 -9.78 4.27 -19.87
C GLN A 175 -10.97 3.30 -19.77
#